data_69aef4a3003216d0bde49ac309a20591
#
_entry.id   69aef4a3003216d0bde49ac309a20591
#
_cell.length_a   1.000
_cell.length_b   1.000
_cell.length_c   1.000
_cell.angle_alpha   90.00
_cell.angle_beta   90.00
_cell.angle_gamma   90.00
#
_symmetry.space_group_name_H-M   'P 1'
#
loop_
_entity.id
_entity.type
_entity.pdbx_description
1 polymer ?
#
loop_
_entity_poly.entity_id
_entity_poly.type
_entity_poly.pdbx_seq_one_letter_code
_entity_poly.pdbx_strand_id
1 'polypeptide(L)'
;MSSTRRIADTYNESQARIIACLNSGITKGKHYFKSKYIAKELGLSSKEVGTNMAILSEICQELSIIRWSYSNSTTWMVKPRSAY
;
A
#
# COMPACT_ATOMS: atom_id res chain seq x y z
N MET A 1 -11.77 14.46 -11.68
CA MET A 1 -10.53 14.94 -12.23
C MET A 1 -9.53 15.42 -11.18
N SER A 2 -9.96 16.30 -10.32
CA SER A 2 -9.06 16.85 -9.31
C SER A 2 -8.60 15.79 -8.32
N SER A 3 -9.43 14.79 -8.00
CA SER A 3 -9.02 13.79 -7.00
C SER A 3 -7.87 12.93 -7.52
N THR A 4 -7.89 12.58 -8.80
CA THR A 4 -6.78 11.81 -9.37
C THR A 4 -5.50 12.64 -9.36
N ARG A 5 -5.61 13.89 -9.72
CA ARG A 5 -4.47 14.77 -9.72
C ARG A 5 -3.92 14.96 -8.30
N ARG A 6 -4.83 15.08 -7.33
CA ARG A 6 -4.42 15.27 -5.95
C ARG A 6 -3.63 14.05 -5.43
N ILE A 7 -4.04 12.86 -5.80
CA ILE A 7 -3.29 11.67 -5.41
C ILE A 7 -1.91 11.69 -6.02
N ALA A 8 -1.82 12.06 -7.30
CA ALA A 8 -0.53 12.12 -7.96
C ALA A 8 0.39 13.15 -7.33
N ASP A 9 -0.18 14.24 -6.82
CA ASP A 9 0.63 15.27 -6.17
C ASP A 9 1.10 14.85 -4.78
N THR A 10 0.31 14.02 -4.10
CA THR A 10 0.61 13.62 -2.73
C THR A 10 1.59 12.47 -2.68
N TYR A 11 1.49 11.54 -3.60
CA TYR A 11 2.28 10.33 -3.58
C TYR A 11 3.17 10.26 -4.81
N ASN A 12 4.37 9.65 -4.65
CA ASN A 12 5.20 9.41 -5.82
C ASN A 12 4.62 8.26 -6.63
N GLU A 13 5.24 7.98 -7.78
CA GLU A 13 4.71 6.99 -8.70
C GLU A 13 4.67 5.60 -8.08
N SER A 14 5.73 5.21 -7.37
CA SER A 14 5.77 3.90 -6.72
C SER A 14 4.68 3.78 -5.68
N GLN A 15 4.48 4.82 -4.89
CA GLN A 15 3.46 4.82 -3.85
C GLN A 15 2.06 4.75 -4.46
N ALA A 16 1.83 5.49 -5.53
CA ALA A 16 0.52 5.45 -6.19
C ALA A 16 0.22 4.06 -6.75
N ARG A 17 1.23 3.40 -7.30
CA ARG A 17 1.07 2.05 -7.82
C ARG A 17 0.80 1.06 -6.70
N ILE A 18 1.47 1.22 -5.58
CA ILE A 18 1.23 0.35 -4.43
C ILE A 18 -0.19 0.55 -3.92
N ILE A 19 -0.64 1.79 -3.80
CA ILE A 19 -2.01 2.06 -3.34
C ILE A 19 -3.02 1.41 -4.28
N ALA A 20 -2.82 1.50 -5.57
CA ALA A 20 -3.72 0.88 -6.54
C ALA A 20 -3.75 -0.64 -6.36
N CYS A 21 -2.58 -1.23 -6.11
CA CYS A 21 -2.49 -2.67 -5.87
C CYS A 21 -3.25 -3.07 -4.60
N LEU A 22 -3.09 -2.28 -3.54
CA LEU A 22 -3.77 -2.56 -2.28
C LEU A 22 -5.29 -2.43 -2.45
N ASN A 23 -5.74 -1.39 -3.13
CA ASN A 23 -7.16 -1.21 -3.35
C ASN A 23 -7.76 -2.35 -4.15
N SER A 24 -7.03 -2.82 -5.16
CA SER A 24 -7.48 -3.95 -5.96
C SER A 24 -7.65 -5.19 -5.09
N GLY A 25 -6.68 -5.44 -4.21
CA GLY A 25 -6.75 -6.58 -3.32
C GLY A 25 -7.90 -6.47 -2.33
N ILE A 26 -8.10 -5.28 -1.78
CA ILE A 26 -9.19 -5.06 -0.82
C ILE A 26 -10.54 -5.31 -1.50
N THR A 27 -10.69 -4.86 -2.73
CA THR A 27 -11.92 -5.09 -3.48
C THR A 27 -12.21 -6.58 -3.60
N LYS A 28 -11.17 -7.40 -3.65
CA LYS A 28 -11.33 -8.85 -3.73
C LYS A 28 -11.42 -9.51 -2.36
N GLY A 29 -11.49 -8.72 -1.29
CA GLY A 29 -11.60 -9.25 0.06
C GLY A 29 -10.28 -9.55 0.73
N LYS A 30 -9.17 -9.11 0.17
CA LYS A 30 -7.86 -9.37 0.72
C LYS A 30 -7.44 -8.24 1.65
N HIS A 31 -6.96 -8.57 2.84
CA HIS A 31 -6.56 -7.57 3.81
C HIS A 31 -5.12 -7.72 4.27
N TYR A 32 -4.46 -8.82 3.94
CA TYR A 32 -3.07 -9.05 4.33
C TYR A 32 -2.21 -9.12 3.08
N PHE A 33 -1.14 -8.34 3.08
CA PHE A 33 -0.27 -8.23 1.90
C PHE A 33 1.18 -8.40 2.34
N LYS A 34 1.90 -9.26 1.65
CA LYS A 34 3.32 -9.42 1.89
C LYS A 34 4.10 -8.53 0.95
N SER A 35 5.15 -7.88 1.48
CA SER A 35 5.97 -6.98 0.67
C SER A 35 6.48 -7.68 -0.58
N LYS A 36 6.90 -8.93 -0.46
CA LYS A 36 7.47 -9.62 -1.61
C LYS A 36 6.44 -9.86 -2.71
N TYR A 37 5.17 -10.05 -2.35
CA TYR A 37 4.14 -10.24 -3.36
C TYR A 37 3.82 -8.94 -4.07
N ILE A 38 3.76 -7.84 -3.33
CA ILE A 38 3.55 -6.53 -3.93
C ILE A 38 4.71 -6.22 -4.87
N ALA A 39 5.92 -6.49 -4.42
CA ALA A 39 7.11 -6.23 -5.22
C ALA A 39 7.06 -7.00 -6.53
N LYS A 40 6.71 -8.27 -6.45
CA LYS A 40 6.63 -9.11 -7.65
C LYS A 40 5.55 -8.61 -8.59
N GLU A 41 4.41 -8.22 -8.03
CA GLU A 41 3.30 -7.74 -8.83
C GLU A 41 3.66 -6.47 -9.59
N LEU A 42 4.41 -5.57 -8.96
CA LEU A 42 4.69 -4.26 -9.52
C LEU A 42 6.08 -4.15 -10.14
N GLY A 43 6.87 -5.20 -10.09
CA GLY A 43 8.22 -5.14 -10.62
C GLY A 43 9.17 -4.30 -9.78
N LEU A 44 8.93 -4.24 -8.48
CA LEU A 44 9.76 -3.48 -7.55
C LEU A 44 10.54 -4.45 -6.66
N SER A 45 11.55 -3.91 -5.95
CA SER A 45 12.25 -4.73 -4.96
C SER A 45 11.43 -4.80 -3.68
N SER A 46 11.62 -5.87 -2.91
CA SER A 46 10.95 -6.00 -1.62
C SER A 46 11.34 -4.87 -0.69
N LYS A 47 12.59 -4.44 -0.75
CA LYS A 47 13.08 -3.35 0.09
C LYS A 47 12.36 -2.05 -0.27
N GLU A 48 12.19 -1.80 -1.55
CA GLU A 48 11.51 -0.59 -2.02
C GLU A 48 10.06 -0.60 -1.57
N VAL A 49 9.38 -1.74 -1.71
CA VAL A 49 8.01 -1.86 -1.26
C VAL A 49 7.92 -1.66 0.25
N GLY A 50 8.82 -2.30 1.01
CA GLY A 50 8.80 -2.17 2.45
C GLY A 50 8.97 -0.74 2.90
N THR A 51 9.91 -0.02 2.30
CA THR A 51 10.14 1.37 2.63
C THR A 51 8.91 2.21 2.33
N ASN A 52 8.31 2.02 1.17
CA ASN A 52 7.13 2.80 0.80
C ASN A 52 5.91 2.43 1.61
N MET A 53 5.75 1.16 1.96
CA MET A 53 4.65 0.76 2.84
C MET A 53 4.77 1.41 4.20
N ALA A 54 5.98 1.50 4.74
CA ALA A 54 6.19 2.16 6.02
C ALA A 54 5.81 3.64 5.93
N ILE A 55 6.20 4.30 4.84
CA ILE A 55 5.84 5.70 4.65
C ILE A 55 4.32 5.84 4.52
N LEU A 56 3.70 4.99 3.71
CA LEU A 56 2.26 5.05 3.50
C LEU A 56 1.49 4.77 4.77
N SER A 57 2.05 3.95 5.67
CA SER A 57 1.37 3.68 6.94
C SER A 57 1.19 4.95 7.75
N GLU A 58 2.01 5.96 7.50
CA GLU A 58 1.93 7.21 8.23
C GLU A 58 1.19 8.30 7.48
N ILE A 59 1.26 8.31 6.15
CA ILE A 59 0.70 9.43 5.38
C ILE A 59 -0.55 9.09 4.60
N CYS A 60 -0.83 7.82 4.38
CA CYS A 60 -1.99 7.46 3.55
C CYS A 60 -3.28 7.71 4.30
N GLN A 61 -4.16 8.50 3.71
CA GLN A 61 -5.41 8.85 4.37
C GLN A 61 -6.56 7.95 3.94
N GLU A 62 -6.42 7.29 2.80
CA GLU A 62 -7.48 6.41 2.29
C GLU A 62 -7.44 5.03 2.91
N LEU A 63 -6.26 4.61 3.34
CA LEU A 63 -6.06 3.25 3.82
C LEU A 63 -5.36 3.25 5.17
N SER A 64 -5.75 2.32 6.02
CA SER A 64 -5.06 2.05 7.27
C SER A 64 -4.09 0.92 7.01
N ILE A 65 -2.80 1.19 7.12
CA ILE A 65 -1.74 0.25 6.82
C ILE A 65 -0.97 -0.02 8.09
N ILE A 66 -0.96 -1.28 8.54
CA ILE A 66 -0.32 -1.66 9.79
C ILE A 66 0.65 -2.80 9.51
N ARG A 67 1.87 -2.68 10.02
CA ARG A 67 2.84 -3.76 9.92
C ARG A 67 2.41 -4.89 10.83
N TRP A 68 2.04 -6.01 10.23
CA TRP A 68 1.43 -7.12 10.96
C TRP A 68 2.47 -8.12 11.46
N SER A 69 3.45 -8.45 10.62
CA SER A 69 4.40 -9.51 10.94
C SER A 69 5.72 -9.21 10.25
N TYR A 70 6.81 -9.63 10.89
CA TYR A 70 8.15 -9.44 10.36
C TYR A 70 8.81 -10.72 9.88
N SER A 71 8.23 -11.88 10.17
CA SER A 71 8.93 -13.13 9.91
C SER A 71 9.02 -13.37 8.40
N ASN A 72 10.18 -13.77 7.95
CA ASN A 72 10.55 -14.06 6.56
C ASN A 72 10.35 -12.88 5.64
N SER A 73 9.17 -12.36 5.61
CA SER A 73 8.79 -11.25 4.75
C SER A 73 7.76 -10.44 5.50
N THR A 74 7.90 -9.11 5.45
CA THR A 74 6.97 -8.25 6.15
C THR A 74 5.57 -8.43 5.59
N THR A 75 4.61 -8.65 6.48
CA THR A 75 3.21 -8.73 6.12
C THR A 75 2.52 -7.50 6.66
N TRP A 76 1.67 -6.91 5.83
CA TRP A 76 0.96 -5.69 6.17
C TRP A 76 -0.53 -5.96 6.20
N MET A 77 -1.21 -5.44 7.23
CA MET A 77 -2.66 -5.49 7.28
C MET A 77 -3.18 -4.17 6.76
N VAL A 78 -4.06 -4.23 5.76
CA VAL A 78 -4.56 -3.04 5.09
C VAL A 78 -6.06 -3.06 5.09
N LYS A 79 -6.65 -1.95 5.52
CA LYS A 79 -8.10 -1.78 5.54
C LYS A 79 -8.46 -0.41 5.02
N PRO A 80 -9.65 -0.25 4.40
CA PRO A 80 -10.11 1.09 4.06
C PRO A 80 -10.26 1.90 5.35
N ARG A 81 -9.75 3.11 5.32
CA ARG A 81 -9.90 3.99 6.47
C ARG A 81 -11.28 4.59 6.43
N SER A 82 -12.03 4.40 7.49
CA SER A 82 -13.39 4.91 7.55
C SER A 82 -13.37 6.43 7.54
N ALA A 83 -14.37 7.01 6.88
CA ALA A 83 -14.50 8.46 6.84
C ALA A 83 -15.03 9.01 8.17
N TYR A 84 -15.59 8.16 8.98
CA TYR A 84 -16.13 8.59 10.28
C TYR A 84 -16.17 7.48 11.27
#